data_d261993aa06ec919a2ddd94d1f98261f
#
_entry.id   d261993aa06ec919a2ddd94d1f98261f
#
_cell.length_a   1.000
_cell.length_b   1.000
_cell.length_c   1.000
_cell.angle_alpha   90.00
_cell.angle_beta   90.00
_cell.angle_gamma   90.00
#
_symmetry.space_group_name_H-M   'P 1'
#
loop_
_entity.id
_entity.type
_entity.pdbx_description
1 polymer ?
#
loop_
_entity_poly.entity_id
_entity_poly.type
_entity_poly.pdbx_seq_one_letter_code
_entity_poly.pdbx_strand_id
1 'polypeptide(L)'
;MADEIRNGDSKVRVVRLLGHRDDAGAWEIRDFLKRSVVGFQWIELLTEEDCRRELGLSDLKNVSLPVVELPDGTRLFGPTLRDVADRLGFVTKPRRRQYDVSIYGAGPAGLSAAVYAASEGLSTVLIERSAVGG
;
A
#
# COMPACT_ATOMS: atom_id res chain seq x y z
N MET A 1 34.63 -11.32 -1.40
CA MET A 1 34.23 -11.23 -2.82
C MET A 1 32.82 -11.74 -3.03
N ALA A 2 32.52 -13.01 -2.73
CA ALA A 2 31.15 -13.54 -2.84
C ALA A 2 30.15 -12.86 -1.90
N ASP A 3 30.57 -12.39 -0.76
CA ASP A 3 29.70 -11.70 0.21
C ASP A 3 29.37 -10.26 -0.19
N GLU A 4 30.27 -9.57 -0.88
CA GLU A 4 29.98 -8.23 -1.43
C GLU A 4 28.97 -8.28 -2.58
N ILE A 5 29.04 -9.30 -3.41
CA ILE A 5 28.09 -9.51 -4.51
C ILE A 5 26.70 -9.86 -3.95
N ARG A 6 26.65 -10.68 -2.90
CA ARG A 6 25.38 -11.02 -2.20
C ARG A 6 24.78 -9.83 -1.49
N ASN A 7 25.57 -8.97 -0.88
CA ASN A 7 25.10 -7.74 -0.24
C ASN A 7 24.62 -6.70 -1.24
N GLY A 8 25.14 -6.68 -2.46
CA GLY A 8 24.68 -5.82 -3.53
C GLY A 8 23.33 -6.25 -4.12
N ASP A 9 23.11 -7.55 -4.26
CA ASP A 9 21.89 -8.13 -4.80
C ASP A 9 20.78 -8.31 -3.76
N SER A 10 21.10 -8.37 -2.49
CA SER A 10 20.14 -8.60 -1.42
C SER A 10 19.57 -7.32 -0.81
N LYS A 11 19.73 -6.17 -1.44
CA LYS A 11 18.88 -5.02 -1.11
C LYS A 11 17.44 -5.39 -1.47
N VAL A 12 16.76 -5.96 -0.49
CA VAL A 12 15.30 -6.12 -0.53
C VAL A 12 14.75 -4.75 -0.91
N ARG A 13 14.33 -4.62 -2.17
CA ARG A 13 13.72 -3.40 -2.64
C ARG A 13 12.38 -3.28 -1.91
N VAL A 14 12.30 -2.38 -0.98
CA VAL A 14 11.06 -2.05 -0.29
C VAL A 14 10.27 -1.03 -1.09
N VAL A 15 9.02 -0.88 -0.76
CA VAL A 15 8.19 0.21 -1.28
C VAL A 15 8.82 1.54 -0.83
N ARG A 16 8.92 2.50 -1.74
CA ARG A 16 9.33 3.87 -1.41
C ARG A 16 8.13 4.80 -1.60
N LEU A 17 7.82 5.53 -0.56
CA LEU A 17 6.74 6.53 -0.56
C LEU A 17 7.36 7.92 -0.46
N LEU A 18 7.21 8.70 -1.51
CA LEU A 18 7.80 10.04 -1.62
C LEU A 18 6.68 11.08 -1.66
N GLY A 19 6.76 12.09 -0.81
CA GLY A 19 5.74 13.13 -0.78
C GLY A 19 5.99 14.21 0.26
N HIS A 20 5.00 15.06 0.45
CA HIS A 20 5.01 16.09 1.48
C HIS A 20 4.38 15.55 2.76
N ARG A 21 4.91 15.99 3.90
CA ARG A 21 4.40 15.65 5.23
C ARG A 21 2.91 15.94 5.39
N ASP A 22 2.46 17.06 4.84
CA ASP A 22 1.09 17.55 4.98
C ASP A 22 0.13 17.03 3.91
N ASP A 23 0.60 16.14 3.05
CA ASP A 23 -0.23 15.53 2.01
C ASP A 23 -1.11 14.42 2.61
N ALA A 24 -2.42 14.63 2.55
CA ALA A 24 -3.40 13.67 3.08
C ALA A 24 -3.31 12.30 2.38
N GLY A 25 -3.07 12.29 1.08
CA GLY A 25 -2.91 11.06 0.31
C GLY A 25 -1.66 10.28 0.73
N ALA A 26 -0.55 10.99 0.92
CA ALA A 26 0.68 10.38 1.43
C ALA A 26 0.48 9.80 2.83
N TRP A 27 -0.23 10.50 3.70
CA TRP A 27 -0.53 10.03 5.04
C TRP A 27 -1.40 8.77 5.03
N GLU A 28 -2.45 8.75 4.21
CA GLU A 28 -3.36 7.61 4.07
C GLU A 28 -2.62 6.34 3.59
N ILE A 29 -1.78 6.50 2.57
CA ILE A 29 -0.97 5.39 2.04
C ILE A 29 0.04 4.91 3.08
N ARG A 30 0.70 5.83 3.76
CA ARG A 30 1.66 5.52 4.83
C ARG A 30 1.02 4.73 5.97
N ASP A 31 -0.15 5.16 6.43
CA ASP A 31 -0.92 4.47 7.47
C ASP A 31 -1.32 3.06 7.02
N PHE A 32 -1.81 2.93 5.79
CA PHE A 32 -2.14 1.63 5.20
C PHE A 32 -0.93 0.69 5.15
N LEU A 33 0.21 1.15 4.66
CA LEU A 33 1.42 0.32 4.58
C LEU A 33 1.89 -0.16 5.95
N LYS A 34 1.84 0.73 6.96
CA LYS A 34 2.17 0.37 8.34
C LYS A 34 1.23 -0.70 8.90
N ARG A 35 -0.06 -0.51 8.78
CA ARG A 35 -1.07 -1.44 9.30
C ARG A 35 -1.06 -2.78 8.58
N SER A 36 -0.76 -2.77 7.30
CA SER A 36 -0.66 -3.99 6.48
C SER A 36 0.68 -4.71 6.62
N VAL A 37 1.55 -4.22 7.49
CA VAL A 37 2.90 -4.78 7.74
C VAL A 37 3.74 -4.86 6.45
N VAL A 38 3.53 -3.92 5.54
CA VAL A 38 4.32 -3.77 4.32
C VAL A 38 5.55 -2.92 4.63
N GLY A 39 6.73 -3.46 4.41
CA GLY A 39 7.98 -2.71 4.57
C GLY A 39 8.06 -1.57 3.55
N PHE A 40 8.31 -0.36 4.03
CA PHE A 40 8.44 0.81 3.16
C PHE A 40 9.43 1.82 3.72
N GLN A 41 9.93 2.68 2.84
CA GLN A 41 10.76 3.83 3.17
C GLN A 41 9.97 5.11 2.88
N TRP A 42 9.83 5.97 3.89
CA TRP A 42 9.27 7.31 3.72
C TRP A 42 10.37 8.28 3.32
N ILE A 43 10.14 9.03 2.24
CA ILE A 43 11.03 10.08 1.76
C ILE A 43 10.26 11.38 1.68
N GLU A 44 10.58 12.29 2.57
CA GLU A 44 9.96 13.62 2.59
C GLU A 44 10.61 14.51 1.52
N LEU A 45 9.78 15.11 0.69
CA LEU A 45 10.20 16.05 -0.34
C LEU A 45 9.94 17.47 0.17
N LEU A 46 10.99 18.22 0.46
CA LEU A 46 10.91 19.56 1.01
C LEU A 46 11.04 20.65 -0.07
N THR A 47 11.83 20.36 -1.11
CA THR A 47 12.15 21.30 -2.18
C THR A 47 11.97 20.67 -3.55
N GLU A 48 11.91 21.51 -4.59
CA GLU A 48 11.93 21.01 -5.98
C GLU A 48 13.22 20.23 -6.30
N GLU A 49 14.33 20.63 -5.68
CA GLU A 49 15.60 19.94 -5.87
C GLU A 49 15.57 18.54 -5.26
N ASP A 50 14.94 18.36 -4.10
CA ASP A 50 14.69 17.02 -3.53
C ASP A 50 13.89 16.16 -4.50
N CYS A 51 12.85 16.72 -5.08
CA CYS A 51 12.03 16.01 -6.08
C CYS A 51 12.86 15.59 -7.29
N ARG A 52 13.69 16.49 -7.84
CA ARG A 52 14.56 16.16 -8.96
C ARG A 52 15.56 15.08 -8.61
N ARG A 53 16.19 15.19 -7.45
CA ARG A 53 17.19 14.22 -6.98
C ARG A 53 16.58 12.84 -6.75
N GLU A 54 15.48 12.77 -6.04
CA GLU A 54 14.85 11.52 -5.65
C GLU A 54 14.08 10.86 -6.80
N LEU A 55 13.45 11.65 -7.64
CA LEU A 55 12.65 11.14 -8.77
C LEU A 55 13.47 11.05 -10.07
N GLY A 56 14.59 11.77 -10.17
CA GLY A 56 15.40 11.80 -11.38
C GLY A 56 14.71 12.50 -12.55
N LEU A 57 13.73 13.35 -12.29
CA LEU A 57 12.96 14.07 -13.31
C LEU A 57 13.46 15.51 -13.44
N SER A 58 13.58 15.99 -14.67
CA SER A 58 13.97 17.36 -14.95
C SER A 58 12.79 18.34 -14.97
N ASP A 59 11.59 17.88 -15.34
CA ASP A 59 10.36 18.67 -15.34
C ASP A 59 9.40 18.13 -14.27
N LEU A 60 9.04 19.00 -13.33
CA LEU A 60 8.13 18.68 -12.21
C LEU A 60 6.73 19.27 -12.39
N LYS A 61 6.46 20.00 -13.46
CA LYS A 61 5.19 20.71 -13.66
C LYS A 61 3.97 19.80 -13.66
N ASN A 62 4.13 18.56 -14.14
CA ASN A 62 3.07 17.57 -14.28
C ASN A 62 3.23 16.36 -13.32
N VAL A 63 4.06 16.50 -12.30
CA VAL A 63 4.28 15.44 -11.33
C VAL A 63 3.22 15.51 -10.23
N SER A 64 2.39 14.48 -10.16
CA SER A 64 1.41 14.34 -9.08
C SER A 64 2.02 13.62 -7.89
N LEU A 65 1.96 14.24 -6.72
CA LEU A 65 2.39 13.65 -5.47
C LEU A 65 1.20 13.06 -4.69
N PRO A 66 1.39 12.09 -3.83
CA PRO A 66 2.64 11.39 -3.55
C PRO A 66 3.07 10.47 -4.69
N VAL A 67 4.34 10.06 -4.69
CA VAL A 67 4.84 9.01 -5.59
C VAL A 67 5.07 7.75 -4.78
N VAL A 68 4.56 6.63 -5.29
CA VAL A 68 4.83 5.31 -4.73
C VAL A 68 5.70 4.54 -5.72
N GLU A 69 6.90 4.19 -5.30
CA GLU A 69 7.81 3.35 -6.06
C GLU A 69 7.76 1.92 -5.51
N LEU A 70 7.36 1.00 -6.35
CA LEU A 70 7.24 -0.41 -6.00
C LEU A 70 8.59 -1.13 -6.06
N PRO A 71 8.72 -2.30 -5.43
CA PRO A 71 9.96 -3.06 -5.44
C PRO A 71 10.46 -3.45 -6.84
N ASP A 72 9.59 -3.56 -7.82
CA ASP A 72 9.93 -3.85 -9.21
C ASP A 72 10.42 -2.61 -10.01
N GLY A 73 10.42 -1.44 -9.37
CA GLY A 73 10.79 -0.17 -9.98
C GLY A 73 9.63 0.60 -10.63
N THR A 74 8.43 0.04 -10.63
CA THR A 74 7.23 0.74 -11.13
C THR A 74 6.92 1.93 -10.23
N ARG A 75 6.62 3.07 -10.84
CA ARG A 75 6.23 4.30 -10.13
C ARG A 75 4.77 4.63 -10.38
N LEU A 76 4.06 4.93 -9.31
CA LEU A 76 2.69 5.43 -9.32
C LEU A 76 2.70 6.89 -8.90
N PHE A 77 2.18 7.77 -9.75
CA PHE A 77 2.13 9.22 -9.50
C PHE A 77 0.74 9.62 -9.04
N GLY A 78 0.63 10.16 -7.84
CA GLY A 78 -0.62 10.55 -7.23
C GLY A 78 -1.64 9.40 -7.13
N PRO A 79 -1.22 8.17 -6.76
CA PRO A 79 -2.13 7.04 -6.72
C PRO A 79 -3.16 7.19 -5.61
N THR A 80 -4.32 6.57 -5.80
CA THR A 80 -5.26 6.32 -4.71
C THR A 80 -4.75 5.16 -3.85
N LEU A 81 -5.28 5.06 -2.63
CA LEU A 81 -4.99 3.92 -1.76
C LEU A 81 -5.32 2.59 -2.43
N ARG A 82 -6.42 2.54 -3.18
CA ARG A 82 -6.85 1.35 -3.93
C ARG A 82 -5.83 0.96 -5.00
N ASP A 83 -5.29 1.93 -5.73
CA ASP A 83 -4.25 1.68 -6.75
C ASP A 83 -3.02 1.02 -6.13
N VAL A 84 -2.59 1.54 -4.98
CA VAL A 84 -1.43 0.99 -4.25
C VAL A 84 -1.73 -0.43 -3.75
N ALA A 85 -2.88 -0.63 -3.13
CA ALA A 85 -3.30 -1.94 -2.62
C ALA A 85 -3.38 -2.98 -3.75
N ASP A 86 -3.96 -2.60 -4.89
CA ASP A 86 -4.10 -3.46 -6.07
C ASP A 86 -2.72 -3.89 -6.61
N ARG A 87 -1.80 -2.94 -6.72
CA ARG A 87 -0.44 -3.19 -7.20
C ARG A 87 0.41 -4.02 -6.24
N LEU A 88 0.12 -3.95 -4.95
CA LEU A 88 0.78 -4.78 -3.94
C LEU A 88 0.15 -6.19 -3.82
N GLY A 89 -0.87 -6.48 -4.61
CA GLY A 89 -1.51 -7.79 -4.63
C GLY A 89 -2.59 -8.00 -3.59
N PHE A 90 -3.07 -6.94 -2.94
CA PHE A 90 -4.23 -7.04 -2.07
C PHE A 90 -5.50 -7.29 -2.87
N VAL A 91 -6.44 -8.01 -2.28
CA VAL A 91 -7.73 -8.28 -2.92
C VAL A 91 -8.60 -7.02 -2.82
N THR A 92 -8.72 -6.30 -3.91
CA THR A 92 -9.48 -5.04 -3.99
C THR A 92 -10.90 -5.21 -4.55
N LYS A 93 -11.22 -6.42 -5.05
CA LYS A 93 -12.52 -6.73 -5.62
C LYS A 93 -13.04 -8.06 -5.08
N PRO A 94 -14.34 -8.16 -4.78
CA PRO A 94 -14.94 -9.42 -4.38
C PRO A 94 -14.80 -10.49 -5.49
N ARG A 95 -14.57 -11.74 -5.10
CA ARG A 95 -14.45 -12.85 -6.05
C ARG A 95 -15.79 -13.32 -6.60
N ARG A 96 -16.87 -13.10 -5.86
CA ARG A 96 -18.24 -13.51 -6.20
C ARG A 96 -19.14 -12.27 -6.29
N ARG A 97 -20.23 -12.38 -7.02
CA ARG A 97 -21.24 -11.33 -7.12
C ARG A 97 -22.19 -11.30 -5.92
N GLN A 98 -22.36 -12.43 -5.26
CA GLN A 98 -23.28 -12.60 -4.14
C GLN A 98 -22.62 -13.38 -3.02
N TYR A 99 -22.91 -13.01 -1.81
CA TYR A 99 -22.50 -13.67 -0.58
C TYR A 99 -23.68 -13.78 0.36
N ASP A 100 -23.70 -14.84 1.19
CA ASP A 100 -24.71 -14.99 2.23
C ASP A 100 -24.57 -13.94 3.31
N VAL A 101 -23.33 -13.56 3.63
CA VAL A 101 -23.01 -12.57 4.66
C VAL A 101 -21.97 -11.59 4.13
N SER A 102 -22.24 -10.30 4.32
CA SER A 102 -21.30 -9.21 4.07
C SER A 102 -21.01 -8.47 5.37
N ILE A 103 -19.74 -8.40 5.74
CA ILE A 103 -19.29 -7.78 6.98
C ILE A 103 -18.43 -6.57 6.61
N TYR A 104 -18.75 -5.41 7.18
CA TYR A 104 -18.00 -4.18 7.00
C TYR A 104 -17.17 -3.88 8.24
N GLY A 105 -15.86 -3.84 8.05
CA GLY A 105 -14.87 -3.63 9.09
C GLY A 105 -14.22 -4.93 9.55
N ALA A 106 -12.90 -4.99 9.42
CA ALA A 106 -12.08 -6.14 9.79
C ALA A 106 -11.34 -5.93 11.12
N GLY A 107 -11.97 -5.23 12.05
CA GLY A 107 -11.54 -5.19 13.45
C GLY A 107 -11.87 -6.51 14.16
N PRO A 108 -11.59 -6.62 15.47
CA PRO A 108 -11.80 -7.87 16.21
C PRO A 108 -13.22 -8.43 16.11
N ALA A 109 -14.23 -7.59 16.17
CA ALA A 109 -15.64 -8.01 16.09
C ALA A 109 -15.98 -8.52 14.67
N GLY A 110 -15.55 -7.81 13.63
CA GLY A 110 -15.79 -8.20 12.24
C GLY A 110 -15.07 -9.49 11.87
N LEU A 111 -13.84 -9.65 12.31
CA LEU A 111 -13.07 -10.89 12.13
C LEU A 111 -13.73 -12.07 12.82
N SER A 112 -14.17 -11.90 14.06
CA SER A 112 -14.90 -12.94 14.82
C SER A 112 -16.19 -13.34 14.10
N ALA A 113 -16.98 -12.37 13.64
CA ALA A 113 -18.20 -12.61 12.92
C ALA A 113 -17.94 -13.35 11.59
N ALA A 114 -16.87 -12.98 10.86
CA ALA A 114 -16.49 -13.63 9.62
C ALA A 114 -16.10 -15.10 9.82
N VAL A 115 -15.29 -15.37 10.84
CA VAL A 115 -14.89 -16.74 11.20
C VAL A 115 -16.12 -17.57 11.57
N TYR A 116 -17.01 -17.01 12.38
CA TYR A 116 -18.24 -17.70 12.80
C TYR A 116 -19.13 -18.01 11.59
N ALA A 117 -19.43 -17.03 10.77
CA ALA A 117 -20.25 -17.23 9.57
C ALA A 117 -19.66 -18.27 8.62
N ALA A 118 -18.35 -18.21 8.38
CA ALA A 118 -17.66 -19.17 7.54
C ALA A 118 -17.67 -20.59 8.14
N SER A 119 -17.56 -20.72 9.45
CA SER A 119 -17.63 -22.01 10.12
C SER A 119 -19.01 -22.68 10.03
N GLU A 120 -20.07 -21.87 9.88
CA GLU A 120 -21.43 -22.33 9.63
C GLU A 120 -21.69 -22.67 8.13
N GLY A 121 -20.67 -22.58 7.28
CA GLY A 121 -20.76 -22.88 5.86
C GLY A 121 -21.33 -21.76 5.00
N LEU A 122 -21.48 -20.56 5.54
CA LEU A 122 -21.98 -19.40 4.81
C LEU A 122 -20.87 -18.79 3.95
N SER A 123 -21.19 -18.45 2.71
CA SER A 123 -20.29 -17.67 1.88
C SER A 123 -20.19 -16.24 2.42
N THR A 124 -19.01 -15.87 2.88
CA THR A 124 -18.81 -14.63 3.63
C THR A 124 -17.81 -13.72 2.93
N VAL A 125 -18.12 -12.44 2.82
CA VAL A 125 -17.19 -11.40 2.41
C VAL A 125 -16.95 -10.44 3.54
N LEU A 126 -15.68 -10.16 3.82
CA LEU A 126 -15.23 -9.17 4.80
C LEU A 126 -14.63 -8.00 4.05
N ILE A 127 -15.18 -6.83 4.26
CA ILE A 127 -14.80 -5.60 3.57
C ILE A 127 -14.13 -4.66 4.57
N GLU A 128 -12.90 -4.30 4.29
CA GLU A 128 -12.13 -3.37 5.11
C GLU A 128 -11.70 -2.16 4.29
N ARG A 129 -11.82 -0.99 4.88
CA ARG A 129 -11.46 0.27 4.24
C ARG A 129 -9.94 0.49 4.18
N SER A 130 -9.23 0.08 5.22
CA SER A 130 -7.79 0.36 5.33
C SER A 130 -6.97 -0.91 5.53
N ALA A 131 -6.97 -1.49 6.71
CA ALA A 131 -6.16 -2.66 7.02
C ALA A 131 -6.87 -3.61 7.97
N VAL A 132 -6.69 -4.91 7.74
CA VAL A 132 -7.26 -5.96 8.58
C VAL A 132 -6.64 -5.92 9.97
N GLY A 133 -7.48 -6.08 10.99
CA GLY A 133 -7.05 -6.08 12.39
C GLY A 133 -7.23 -4.75 13.13
N GLY A 134 -7.60 -3.71 12.41
CA GLY A 134 -7.88 -2.39 13.01
C GLY A 134 -6.68 -1.49 13.15
#